data_6e76a733419c41c6a69e4df6e72c1c7e
#
_entry.id   6e76a733419c41c6a69e4df6e72c1c7e
#
_cell.length_a   1.000
_cell.length_b   1.000
_cell.length_c   1.000
_cell.angle_alpha   90.00
_cell.angle_beta   90.00
_cell.angle_gamma   90.00
#
_symmetry.space_group_name_H-M   'P 1'
#
loop_
_entity.id
_entity.type
_entity.pdbx_description
1 polymer ?
#
loop_
_entity_poly.entity_id
_entity_poly.type
_entity_poly.pdbx_seq_one_letter_code
_entity_poly.pdbx_strand_id
1 'polypeptide(L)'
;MPELSPPALTPEAWAWPLAISFVAAAAGTAALRWAAPRLGMLDRLDSRKNHPRPMPLLGGLAVYLSVVGACLLARSAMGRLGIRPTALLAASFVVLALGLWDDRTGLRARRRLLIQLVCAAGVIAAGVRFAWFGWLPADCLVSALWLVGLANAMNCLDCADGAAAGVAVIGAGALALIAARNGHAGTELAALAVLAACVGFWVFNFPPASIFLGDAGSTVLGFLLGGLSIEATQGFSPLTQAWAAALPVAVPVWDIVLVHARRYRAGARGLRALLESSGHDHLPHRLRQLGLTPRRAALGVYLMAAFLAIPAALLAGRAHGTAAMIAITLAALVSGERPFGLVLRQRGSPVLGATRHVPALRLRRCCAAGAEEVKDAN
;
A
#
# COMPACT_ATOMS: atom_id res chain seq x y z
N MET A 1 18.22 -31.47 18.85
CA MET A 1 16.83 -31.87 19.06
C MET A 1 16.03 -31.35 17.92
N PRO A 2 15.30 -32.14 17.13
CA PRO A 2 14.40 -31.61 16.14
C PRO A 2 13.32 -30.82 16.88
N GLU A 3 13.21 -29.52 16.60
CA GLU A 3 12.09 -28.72 17.04
C GLU A 3 10.82 -29.37 16.47
N LEU A 4 10.01 -29.94 17.36
CA LEU A 4 8.67 -30.41 17.05
C LEU A 4 7.96 -29.22 16.41
N SER A 5 7.67 -29.31 15.10
CA SER A 5 6.81 -28.35 14.42
C SER A 5 5.52 -28.25 15.26
N PRO A 6 5.12 -27.03 15.66
CA PRO A 6 3.89 -26.86 16.42
C PRO A 6 2.74 -27.50 15.65
N PRO A 7 1.79 -28.15 16.35
CA PRO A 7 0.65 -28.78 15.68
C PRO A 7 -0.06 -27.78 14.79
N ALA A 8 -0.43 -28.21 13.59
CA ALA A 8 -1.25 -27.41 12.68
C ALA A 8 -2.50 -26.97 13.45
N LEU A 9 -2.66 -25.66 13.57
CA LEU A 9 -3.78 -25.10 14.32
C LEU A 9 -5.09 -25.46 13.63
N THR A 10 -6.06 -25.88 14.42
CA THR A 10 -7.41 -26.15 13.90
C THR A 10 -8.02 -24.86 13.34
N PRO A 11 -8.84 -24.92 12.28
CA PRO A 11 -9.53 -23.75 11.72
C PRO A 11 -10.27 -22.90 12.77
N GLU A 12 -10.75 -23.54 13.83
CA GLU A 12 -11.43 -22.89 14.96
C GLU A 12 -10.50 -21.95 15.74
N ALA A 13 -9.20 -22.29 15.85
CA ALA A 13 -8.22 -21.48 16.56
C ALA A 13 -7.98 -20.11 15.86
N TRP A 14 -8.23 -20.01 14.56
CA TRP A 14 -8.09 -18.78 13.78
C TRP A 14 -9.36 -17.95 13.69
N ALA A 15 -10.53 -18.60 13.74
CA ALA A 15 -11.80 -17.96 13.43
C ALA A 15 -12.12 -16.77 14.35
N TRP A 16 -11.93 -16.94 15.66
CA TRP A 16 -12.27 -15.89 16.62
C TRP A 16 -11.30 -14.67 16.60
N PRO A 17 -9.93 -14.83 16.45
CA PRO A 17 -9.05 -13.68 16.31
C PRO A 17 -9.35 -12.86 15.06
N LEU A 18 -9.71 -13.55 13.97
CA LEU A 18 -10.07 -12.89 12.72
C LEU A 18 -11.41 -12.15 12.84
N ALA A 19 -12.42 -12.78 13.46
CA ALA A 19 -13.70 -12.13 13.72
C ALA A 19 -13.52 -10.87 14.58
N ILE A 20 -12.68 -10.96 15.64
CA ILE A 20 -12.35 -9.82 16.49
C ILE A 20 -11.61 -8.75 15.69
N SER A 21 -10.63 -9.13 14.85
CA SER A 21 -9.90 -8.16 14.01
C SER A 21 -10.84 -7.40 13.07
N PHE A 22 -11.76 -8.11 12.42
CA PHE A 22 -12.78 -7.49 11.57
C PHE A 22 -13.69 -6.53 12.35
N VAL A 23 -14.26 -7.00 13.47
CA VAL A 23 -15.19 -6.20 14.29
C VAL A 23 -14.48 -4.99 14.90
N ALA A 24 -13.25 -5.18 15.42
CA ALA A 24 -12.44 -4.11 15.98
C ALA A 24 -12.09 -3.04 14.91
N ALA A 25 -11.73 -3.48 13.69
CA ALA A 25 -11.46 -2.55 12.59
C ALA A 25 -12.72 -1.80 12.17
N ALA A 26 -13.86 -2.46 12.03
CA ALA A 26 -15.12 -1.82 11.67
C ALA A 26 -15.57 -0.84 12.75
N ALA A 27 -15.61 -1.25 14.01
CA ALA A 27 -16.01 -0.41 15.15
C ALA A 27 -15.00 0.74 15.36
N GLY A 28 -13.70 0.46 15.32
CA GLY A 28 -12.64 1.46 15.42
C GLY A 28 -12.70 2.48 14.29
N THR A 29 -12.96 2.05 13.06
CA THR A 29 -13.16 2.93 11.91
C THR A 29 -14.37 3.85 12.10
N ALA A 30 -15.50 3.31 12.56
CA ALA A 30 -16.70 4.11 12.86
C ALA A 30 -16.43 5.15 13.96
N ALA A 31 -15.75 4.75 15.04
CA ALA A 31 -15.39 5.64 16.14
C ALA A 31 -14.39 6.73 15.69
N LEU A 32 -13.32 6.35 14.95
CA LEU A 32 -12.31 7.29 14.50
C LEU A 32 -12.84 8.24 13.40
N ARG A 33 -13.78 7.80 12.58
CA ARG A 33 -14.50 8.68 11.64
C ARG A 33 -15.19 9.84 12.38
N TRP A 34 -15.78 9.56 13.54
CA TRP A 34 -16.41 10.57 14.39
C TRP A 34 -15.41 11.42 15.16
N ALA A 35 -14.28 10.83 15.60
CA ALA A 35 -13.24 11.52 16.39
C ALA A 35 -12.31 12.39 15.52
N ALA A 36 -12.00 11.99 14.29
CA ALA A 36 -11.03 12.66 13.43
C ALA A 36 -11.26 14.16 13.24
N PRO A 37 -12.51 14.66 13.03
CA PRO A 37 -12.74 16.11 12.94
C PRO A 37 -12.36 16.86 14.22
N ARG A 38 -12.62 16.25 15.40
CA ARG A 38 -12.28 16.86 16.72
C ARG A 38 -10.78 16.89 16.98
N LEU A 39 -10.05 15.91 16.41
CA LEU A 39 -8.59 15.81 16.50
C LEU A 39 -7.86 16.63 15.43
N GLY A 40 -8.59 17.29 14.53
CA GLY A 40 -8.01 18.04 13.42
C GLY A 40 -7.36 17.14 12.34
N MET A 41 -7.69 15.83 12.32
CA MET A 41 -7.16 14.83 11.39
C MET A 41 -8.10 14.71 10.18
N LEU A 42 -8.12 15.76 9.36
CA LEU A 42 -8.93 15.86 8.15
C LEU A 42 -8.06 16.12 6.94
N ASP A 43 -8.33 15.41 5.87
CA ASP A 43 -7.81 15.76 4.56
C ASP A 43 -8.47 17.05 4.06
N ARG A 44 -7.69 18.13 3.98
CA ARG A 44 -8.18 19.44 3.60
C ARG A 44 -8.47 19.48 2.10
N LEU A 45 -9.48 20.27 1.73
CA LEU A 45 -9.79 20.55 0.33
C LEU A 45 -8.59 21.28 -0.29
N ASP A 46 -7.96 20.65 -1.28
CA ASP A 46 -7.01 21.27 -2.19
C ASP A 46 -7.62 21.24 -3.59
N SER A 47 -7.35 22.26 -4.40
CA SER A 47 -7.81 22.36 -5.80
C SER A 47 -7.44 21.15 -6.67
N ARG A 48 -6.50 20.33 -6.19
CA ARG A 48 -6.03 19.08 -6.83
C ARG A 48 -6.80 17.83 -6.39
N LYS A 49 -7.69 17.90 -5.37
CA LYS A 49 -8.39 16.74 -4.79
C LYS A 49 -9.86 16.73 -5.19
N ASN A 50 -10.36 15.56 -5.58
CA ASN A 50 -11.70 15.39 -6.18
C ASN A 50 -12.84 15.13 -5.17
N HIS A 51 -12.67 15.42 -3.88
CA HIS A 51 -13.75 15.21 -2.91
C HIS A 51 -14.39 16.55 -2.47
N PRO A 52 -15.74 16.60 -2.37
CA PRO A 52 -16.46 17.84 -2.10
C PRO A 52 -16.47 18.25 -0.61
N ARG A 53 -15.93 17.42 0.28
CA ARG A 53 -15.95 17.63 1.74
C ARG A 53 -14.63 17.20 2.36
N PRO A 54 -14.19 17.85 3.48
CA PRO A 54 -13.03 17.36 4.26
C PRO A 54 -13.28 15.92 4.72
N MET A 55 -12.29 15.04 4.50
CA MET A 55 -12.40 13.61 4.79
C MET A 55 -11.55 13.21 6.00
N PRO A 56 -12.08 12.40 6.96
CA PRO A 56 -11.31 11.86 8.06
C PRO A 56 -10.12 11.00 7.59
N LEU A 57 -8.95 11.12 8.26
CA LEU A 57 -7.67 10.47 7.88
C LEU A 57 -7.19 9.39 8.87
N LEU A 58 -8.03 8.90 9.79
CA LEU A 58 -7.59 7.96 10.85
C LEU A 58 -7.88 6.48 10.55
N GLY A 59 -8.25 6.14 9.32
CA GLY A 59 -8.58 4.75 8.95
C GLY A 59 -7.41 3.78 9.18
N GLY A 60 -6.20 4.21 8.84
CA GLY A 60 -4.99 3.41 9.05
C GLY A 60 -4.71 3.05 10.50
N LEU A 61 -5.01 3.95 11.44
CA LEU A 61 -4.90 3.68 12.87
C LEU A 61 -5.86 2.56 13.31
N ALA A 62 -7.12 2.59 12.85
CA ALA A 62 -8.09 1.54 13.14
C ALA A 62 -7.62 0.18 12.63
N VAL A 63 -7.17 0.11 11.38
CA VAL A 63 -6.66 -1.12 10.77
C VAL A 63 -5.46 -1.66 11.55
N TYR A 64 -4.46 -0.83 11.81
CA TYR A 64 -3.24 -1.27 12.49
C TYR A 64 -3.49 -1.79 13.90
N LEU A 65 -4.26 -1.05 14.71
CA LEU A 65 -4.59 -1.48 16.08
C LEU A 65 -5.37 -2.80 16.09
N SER A 66 -6.24 -3.02 15.10
CA SER A 66 -6.97 -4.28 14.97
C SER A 66 -6.07 -5.45 14.60
N VAL A 67 -5.10 -5.24 13.71
CA VAL A 67 -4.07 -6.24 13.37
C VAL A 67 -3.25 -6.61 14.60
N VAL A 68 -2.73 -5.63 15.32
CA VAL A 68 -1.94 -5.86 16.54
C VAL A 68 -2.76 -6.57 17.61
N GLY A 69 -4.01 -6.12 17.84
CA GLY A 69 -4.94 -6.75 18.78
C GLY A 69 -5.18 -8.23 18.46
N ALA A 70 -5.46 -8.57 17.20
CA ALA A 70 -5.64 -9.94 16.76
C ALA A 70 -4.38 -10.79 16.96
N CYS A 71 -3.20 -10.27 16.60
CA CYS A 71 -1.93 -10.96 16.80
C CYS A 71 -1.60 -11.18 18.28
N LEU A 72 -1.87 -10.21 19.15
CA LEU A 72 -1.66 -10.35 20.61
C LEU A 72 -2.61 -11.35 21.24
N LEU A 73 -3.89 -11.34 20.85
CA LEU A 73 -4.89 -12.29 21.34
C LEU A 73 -4.56 -13.71 20.89
N ALA A 74 -4.18 -13.92 19.64
CA ALA A 74 -3.80 -15.23 19.15
C ALA A 74 -2.48 -15.72 19.74
N ARG A 75 -1.57 -14.82 20.14
CA ARG A 75 -0.35 -15.17 20.87
C ARG A 75 -0.64 -15.94 22.15
N SER A 76 -1.70 -15.62 22.88
CA SER A 76 -2.10 -16.33 24.10
C SER A 76 -2.54 -17.76 23.82
N ALA A 77 -3.13 -18.02 22.63
CA ALA A 77 -3.59 -19.33 22.22
C ALA A 77 -2.51 -20.20 21.58
N MET A 78 -1.50 -19.57 20.91
CA MET A 78 -0.49 -20.26 20.09
C MET A 78 0.93 -20.23 20.68
N GLY A 79 1.13 -19.62 21.83
CA GLY A 79 2.45 -19.40 22.37
C GLY A 79 3.14 -18.14 21.81
N ARG A 80 4.43 -18.20 21.51
CA ARG A 80 5.20 -17.03 21.05
C ARG A 80 4.97 -16.75 19.56
N LEU A 81 4.74 -15.49 19.23
CA LEU A 81 4.58 -15.02 17.85
C LEU A 81 5.88 -15.10 17.01
N GLY A 82 6.97 -15.51 17.56
CA GLY A 82 8.28 -15.45 16.91
C GLY A 82 8.87 -14.02 16.84
N ILE A 83 10.19 -13.96 16.73
CA ILE A 83 10.91 -12.66 16.72
C ILE A 83 10.61 -11.85 15.45
N ARG A 84 10.51 -12.51 14.30
CA ARG A 84 10.34 -11.86 12.98
C ARG A 84 8.98 -11.15 12.84
N PRO A 85 7.83 -11.82 13.04
CA PRO A 85 6.53 -11.13 13.02
C PRO A 85 6.43 -10.03 14.09
N THR A 86 7.01 -10.24 15.27
CA THR A 86 7.03 -9.22 16.34
C THR A 86 7.84 -7.99 15.92
N ALA A 87 9.02 -8.17 15.32
CA ALA A 87 9.84 -7.07 14.82
C ALA A 87 9.14 -6.31 13.68
N LEU A 88 8.46 -7.03 12.79
CA LEU A 88 7.68 -6.42 11.70
C LEU A 88 6.53 -5.55 12.26
N LEU A 89 5.77 -6.05 13.23
CA LEU A 89 4.72 -5.27 13.87
C LEU A 89 5.30 -4.07 14.62
N ALA A 90 6.38 -4.23 15.39
CA ALA A 90 7.01 -3.11 16.11
C ALA A 90 7.52 -2.01 15.16
N ALA A 91 8.20 -2.38 14.08
CA ALA A 91 8.66 -1.42 13.07
C ALA A 91 7.47 -0.74 12.36
N SER A 92 6.41 -1.50 12.09
CA SER A 92 5.18 -0.95 11.49
C SER A 92 4.48 0.06 12.39
N PHE A 93 4.60 -0.06 13.72
CA PHE A 93 4.13 0.97 14.66
C PHE A 93 4.87 2.30 14.47
N VAL A 94 6.19 2.24 14.29
CA VAL A 94 7.00 3.46 14.03
C VAL A 94 6.61 4.07 12.67
N VAL A 95 6.38 3.24 11.65
CA VAL A 95 5.90 3.69 10.34
C VAL A 95 4.51 4.33 10.45
N LEU A 96 3.60 3.77 11.26
CA LEU A 96 2.29 4.36 11.54
C LEU A 96 2.42 5.73 12.20
N ALA A 97 3.21 5.82 13.27
CA ALA A 97 3.43 7.07 14.00
C ALA A 97 4.02 8.16 13.09
N LEU A 98 4.97 7.77 12.22
CA LEU A 98 5.52 8.65 11.18
C LEU A 98 4.43 9.12 10.21
N GLY A 99 3.59 8.22 9.73
CA GLY A 99 2.50 8.56 8.81
C GLY A 99 1.44 9.47 9.45
N LEU A 100 1.06 9.23 10.70
CA LEU A 100 0.16 10.12 11.46
C LEU A 100 0.77 11.52 11.66
N TRP A 101 2.09 11.58 11.85
CA TRP A 101 2.79 12.86 11.91
C TRP A 101 2.81 13.55 10.53
N ASP A 102 3.02 12.79 9.45
CA ASP A 102 2.98 13.29 8.07
C ASP A 102 1.60 13.83 7.70
N ASP A 103 0.53 13.07 7.97
CA ASP A 103 -0.88 13.47 7.76
C ASP A 103 -1.22 14.81 8.45
N ARG A 104 -0.57 15.11 9.59
CA ARG A 104 -0.82 16.32 10.36
C ARG A 104 0.04 17.52 9.94
N THR A 105 1.30 17.28 9.58
CA THR A 105 2.32 18.35 9.42
C THR A 105 2.87 18.49 8.01
N GLY A 106 2.70 17.48 7.15
CA GLY A 106 3.27 17.43 5.79
C GLY A 106 4.79 17.34 5.83
N LEU A 107 5.32 16.16 6.16
CA LEU A 107 6.76 15.95 6.28
C LEU A 107 7.48 16.01 4.93
N ARG A 108 8.74 16.43 4.94
CA ARG A 108 9.60 16.35 3.76
C ARG A 108 9.85 14.89 3.39
N ALA A 109 9.72 14.55 2.13
CA ALA A 109 9.89 13.17 1.60
C ALA A 109 11.21 12.51 2.06
N ARG A 110 12.30 13.27 2.17
CA ARG A 110 13.61 12.76 2.66
C ARG A 110 13.55 12.25 4.11
N ARG A 111 12.83 12.96 5.01
CA ARG A 111 12.69 12.53 6.42
C ARG A 111 11.85 11.26 6.51
N ARG A 112 10.77 11.21 5.75
CA ARG A 112 9.90 10.05 5.66
C ARG A 112 10.68 8.82 5.18
N LEU A 113 11.42 8.95 4.09
CA LEU A 113 12.25 7.88 3.54
C LEU A 113 13.33 7.40 4.53
N LEU A 114 14.01 8.31 5.23
CA LEU A 114 15.05 7.95 6.20
C LEU A 114 14.48 7.09 7.34
N ILE A 115 13.35 7.48 7.91
CA ILE A 115 12.72 6.73 9.01
C ILE A 115 12.25 5.36 8.52
N GLN A 116 11.66 5.28 7.32
CA GLN A 116 11.28 4.00 6.70
C GLN A 116 12.49 3.08 6.51
N LEU A 117 13.65 3.62 6.08
CA LEU A 117 14.89 2.85 5.95
C LEU A 117 15.42 2.35 7.29
N VAL A 118 15.34 3.16 8.36
CA VAL A 118 15.73 2.71 9.73
C VAL A 118 14.80 1.59 10.20
N CYS A 119 13.48 1.70 9.98
CA CYS A 119 12.53 0.64 10.30
C CYS A 119 12.83 -0.64 9.50
N ALA A 120 13.10 -0.53 8.20
CA ALA A 120 13.47 -1.65 7.35
C ALA A 120 14.77 -2.32 7.84
N ALA A 121 15.79 -1.54 8.21
CA ALA A 121 17.03 -2.08 8.76
C ALA A 121 16.80 -2.88 10.05
N GLY A 122 15.94 -2.41 10.96
CA GLY A 122 15.56 -3.15 12.17
C GLY A 122 14.86 -4.49 11.86
N VAL A 123 13.94 -4.49 10.90
CA VAL A 123 13.23 -5.70 10.45
C VAL A 123 14.18 -6.69 9.76
N ILE A 124 15.09 -6.20 8.94
CA ILE A 124 16.13 -7.00 8.28
C ILE A 124 17.09 -7.61 9.31
N ALA A 125 17.50 -6.85 10.33
CA ALA A 125 18.35 -7.32 11.41
C ALA A 125 17.67 -8.42 12.24
N ALA A 126 16.34 -8.39 12.38
CA ALA A 126 15.55 -9.46 12.99
C ALA A 126 15.40 -10.71 12.10
N GLY A 127 15.92 -10.68 10.87
CA GLY A 127 15.96 -11.81 9.93
C GLY A 127 14.87 -11.80 8.86
N VAL A 128 14.02 -10.77 8.77
CA VAL A 128 13.03 -10.61 7.70
C VAL A 128 13.73 -10.04 6.46
N ARG A 129 14.33 -10.92 5.69
CA ARG A 129 15.06 -10.52 4.47
C ARG A 129 15.01 -11.61 3.40
N PHE A 130 15.17 -11.22 2.18
CA PHE A 130 15.47 -12.13 1.08
C PHE A 130 16.87 -12.75 1.26
N ALA A 131 17.08 -13.94 0.72
CA ALA A 131 18.36 -14.63 0.71
C ALA A 131 18.66 -15.12 -0.73
N TRP A 132 18.69 -14.17 -1.69
CA TRP A 132 18.75 -14.49 -3.11
C TRP A 132 20.18 -14.65 -3.63
N PHE A 133 21.09 -13.86 -3.09
CA PHE A 133 22.45 -13.76 -3.60
C PHE A 133 23.46 -14.54 -2.76
N GLY A 134 23.11 -14.97 -1.55
CA GLY A 134 24.06 -15.54 -0.59
C GLY A 134 25.12 -14.53 -0.11
N TRP A 135 24.95 -13.25 -0.45
CA TRP A 135 25.79 -12.14 -0.03
C TRP A 135 24.96 -11.13 0.76
N LEU A 136 25.22 -11.10 2.07
CA LEU A 136 24.40 -10.35 3.02
C LEU A 136 24.11 -8.89 2.65
N PRO A 137 25.09 -8.07 2.17
CA PRO A 137 24.79 -6.69 1.80
C PRO A 137 23.80 -6.56 0.63
N ALA A 138 23.89 -7.44 -0.39
CA ALA A 138 22.94 -7.42 -1.50
C ALA A 138 21.54 -7.86 -1.07
N ASP A 139 21.46 -8.91 -0.25
CA ASP A 139 20.20 -9.40 0.31
C ASP A 139 19.54 -8.34 1.20
N CYS A 140 20.31 -7.62 2.03
CA CYS A 140 19.81 -6.49 2.82
C CYS A 140 19.33 -5.33 1.94
N LEU A 141 20.10 -4.97 0.91
CA LEU A 141 19.74 -3.88 0.01
C LEU A 141 18.42 -4.16 -0.72
N VAL A 142 18.27 -5.35 -1.31
CA VAL A 142 17.04 -5.74 -2.00
C VAL A 142 15.86 -5.78 -1.04
N SER A 143 16.04 -6.30 0.17
CA SER A 143 14.99 -6.34 1.19
C SER A 143 14.57 -4.94 1.65
N ALA A 144 15.52 -4.02 1.84
CA ALA A 144 15.22 -2.63 2.20
C ALA A 144 14.47 -1.91 1.06
N LEU A 145 14.93 -2.08 -0.19
CA LEU A 145 14.25 -1.53 -1.36
C LEU A 145 12.83 -2.08 -1.50
N TRP A 146 12.62 -3.37 -1.20
CA TRP A 146 11.30 -3.99 -1.23
C TRP A 146 10.37 -3.42 -0.16
N LEU A 147 10.79 -3.41 1.11
CA LEU A 147 9.99 -2.92 2.23
C LEU A 147 9.59 -1.45 2.04
N VAL A 148 10.57 -0.60 1.76
CA VAL A 148 10.35 0.85 1.59
C VAL A 148 9.65 1.14 0.26
N GLY A 149 10.01 0.42 -0.80
CA GLY A 149 9.39 0.55 -2.12
C GLY A 149 7.91 0.22 -2.07
N LEU A 150 7.52 -0.90 -1.44
CA LEU A 150 6.12 -1.30 -1.34
C LEU A 150 5.31 -0.39 -0.40
N ALA A 151 5.92 0.11 0.69
CA ALA A 151 5.29 1.11 1.54
C ALA A 151 4.90 2.37 0.74
N ASN A 152 5.81 2.89 -0.08
CA ASN A 152 5.53 4.07 -0.89
C ASN A 152 4.64 3.75 -2.11
N ALA A 153 4.74 2.55 -2.70
CA ALA A 153 3.88 2.13 -3.79
C ALA A 153 2.41 2.02 -3.35
N MET A 154 2.16 1.47 -2.15
CA MET A 154 0.82 1.39 -1.60
C MET A 154 0.25 2.78 -1.26
N ASN A 155 1.08 3.69 -0.77
CA ASN A 155 0.70 5.09 -0.53
C ASN A 155 0.33 5.80 -1.85
N CYS A 156 1.06 5.56 -2.93
CA CYS A 156 0.71 6.07 -4.25
C CYS A 156 -0.60 5.50 -4.80
N LEU A 157 -0.89 4.22 -4.55
CA LEU A 157 -2.13 3.57 -4.99
C LEU A 157 -3.35 4.07 -4.21
N ASP A 158 -3.18 4.57 -2.97
CA ASP A 158 -4.24 5.14 -2.13
C ASP A 158 -4.73 6.52 -2.60
N CYS A 159 -4.73 6.73 -3.90
CA CYS A 159 -5.19 7.95 -4.57
C CYS A 159 -6.69 7.92 -4.93
N ALA A 160 -7.40 6.84 -4.64
CA ALA A 160 -8.83 6.66 -4.94
C ALA A 160 -9.50 5.75 -3.90
N ASP A 161 -10.79 6.05 -3.63
CA ASP A 161 -11.62 5.32 -2.69
C ASP A 161 -11.51 3.81 -2.85
N GLY A 162 -11.18 3.10 -1.77
CA GLY A 162 -11.12 1.65 -1.70
C GLY A 162 -9.93 0.99 -2.38
N ALA A 163 -9.15 1.70 -3.20
CA ALA A 163 -8.13 1.10 -4.05
C ALA A 163 -7.06 0.36 -3.23
N ALA A 164 -6.40 1.02 -2.30
CA ALA A 164 -5.35 0.42 -1.48
C ALA A 164 -5.89 -0.65 -0.52
N ALA A 165 -7.01 -0.38 0.15
CA ALA A 165 -7.60 -1.32 1.10
C ALA A 165 -8.03 -2.62 0.43
N GLY A 166 -8.69 -2.56 -0.74
CA GLY A 166 -9.13 -3.75 -1.46
C GLY A 166 -7.97 -4.57 -2.03
N VAL A 167 -6.91 -3.92 -2.52
CA VAL A 167 -5.68 -4.61 -2.95
C VAL A 167 -5.00 -5.26 -1.76
N ALA A 168 -4.97 -4.60 -0.59
CA ALA A 168 -4.42 -5.18 0.63
C ALA A 168 -5.19 -6.43 1.09
N VAL A 169 -6.52 -6.45 0.98
CA VAL A 169 -7.35 -7.65 1.26
C VAL A 169 -6.92 -8.82 0.39
N ILE A 170 -6.80 -8.61 -0.92
CA ILE A 170 -6.45 -9.66 -1.88
C ILE A 170 -5.02 -10.13 -1.66
N GLY A 171 -4.08 -9.21 -1.53
CA GLY A 171 -2.67 -9.52 -1.29
C GLY A 171 -2.44 -10.26 0.02
N ALA A 172 -3.04 -9.79 1.12
CA ALA A 172 -2.95 -10.45 2.43
C ALA A 172 -3.55 -11.85 2.42
N GLY A 173 -4.69 -12.06 1.74
CA GLY A 173 -5.29 -13.39 1.59
C GLY A 173 -4.40 -14.35 0.81
N ALA A 174 -3.78 -13.90 -0.27
CA ALA A 174 -2.83 -14.70 -1.04
C ALA A 174 -1.58 -15.05 -0.21
N LEU A 175 -1.01 -14.07 0.51
CA LEU A 175 0.15 -14.28 1.38
C LEU A 175 -0.16 -15.22 2.55
N ALA A 176 -1.37 -15.13 3.13
CA ALA A 176 -1.83 -16.07 4.16
C ALA A 176 -1.84 -17.51 3.64
N LEU A 177 -2.38 -17.73 2.42
CA LEU A 177 -2.41 -19.06 1.81
C LEU A 177 -1.01 -19.59 1.48
N ILE A 178 -0.09 -18.72 1.03
CA ILE A 178 1.32 -19.10 0.80
C ILE A 178 1.97 -19.47 2.14
N ALA A 179 1.80 -18.66 3.18
CA ALA A 179 2.36 -18.90 4.51
C ALA A 179 1.83 -20.19 5.13
N ALA A 180 0.52 -20.45 5.03
CA ALA A 180 -0.11 -21.68 5.49
C ALA A 180 0.49 -22.92 4.85
N ARG A 181 0.66 -22.91 3.51
CA ARG A 181 1.26 -24.03 2.77
C ARG A 181 2.74 -24.24 3.06
N ASN A 182 3.43 -23.16 3.43
CA ASN A 182 4.87 -23.18 3.72
C ASN A 182 5.15 -23.40 5.22
N GLY A 183 4.10 -23.62 6.04
CA GLY A 183 4.23 -23.90 7.49
C GLY A 183 4.59 -22.68 8.34
N HIS A 184 4.44 -21.47 7.83
CA HIS A 184 4.75 -20.23 8.55
C HIS A 184 3.53 -19.69 9.33
N ALA A 185 3.10 -20.41 10.38
CA ALA A 185 1.86 -20.11 11.12
C ALA A 185 1.78 -18.67 11.67
N GLY A 186 2.88 -18.10 12.18
CA GLY A 186 2.90 -16.71 12.66
C GLY A 186 2.68 -15.69 11.55
N THR A 187 3.22 -15.95 10.37
CA THR A 187 3.03 -15.10 9.17
C THR A 187 1.64 -15.25 8.61
N GLU A 188 1.11 -16.48 8.59
CA GLU A 188 -0.28 -16.77 8.21
C GLU A 188 -1.24 -15.97 9.09
N LEU A 189 -1.10 -16.05 10.41
CA LEU A 189 -1.92 -15.27 11.34
C LEU A 189 -1.87 -13.78 11.04
N ALA A 190 -0.67 -13.22 10.93
CA ALA A 190 -0.51 -11.79 10.70
C ALA A 190 -1.14 -11.36 9.36
N ALA A 191 -0.98 -12.17 8.31
CA ALA A 191 -1.60 -11.89 7.01
C ALA A 191 -3.13 -11.97 7.06
N LEU A 192 -3.69 -12.97 7.75
CA LEU A 192 -5.13 -13.09 7.98
C LEU A 192 -5.67 -11.93 8.82
N ALA A 193 -4.92 -11.49 9.85
CA ALA A 193 -5.31 -10.32 10.64
C ALA A 193 -5.34 -9.03 9.79
N VAL A 194 -4.37 -8.83 8.91
CA VAL A 194 -4.37 -7.72 7.94
C VAL A 194 -5.58 -7.81 7.01
N LEU A 195 -5.87 -9.00 6.46
CA LEU A 195 -7.04 -9.23 5.63
C LEU A 195 -8.32 -8.84 6.37
N ALA A 196 -8.54 -9.38 7.56
CA ALA A 196 -9.76 -9.15 8.34
C ALA A 196 -9.94 -7.68 8.73
N ALA A 197 -8.87 -7.02 9.19
CA ALA A 197 -8.88 -5.60 9.51
C ALA A 197 -9.17 -4.73 8.27
N CYS A 198 -8.55 -5.04 7.14
CA CYS A 198 -8.78 -4.33 5.89
C CYS A 198 -10.21 -4.51 5.37
N VAL A 199 -10.82 -5.71 5.51
CA VAL A 199 -12.23 -5.92 5.16
C VAL A 199 -13.14 -5.07 6.06
N GLY A 200 -12.90 -5.03 7.37
CA GLY A 200 -13.65 -4.20 8.32
C GLY A 200 -13.58 -2.70 7.99
N PHE A 201 -12.40 -2.20 7.64
CA PHE A 201 -12.19 -0.82 7.19
C PHE A 201 -12.82 -0.55 5.81
N TRP A 202 -12.68 -1.49 4.85
CA TRP A 202 -13.13 -1.36 3.48
C TRP A 202 -14.63 -1.07 3.36
N VAL A 203 -15.46 -1.56 4.30
CA VAL A 203 -16.88 -1.24 4.37
C VAL A 203 -17.16 0.28 4.39
N PHE A 204 -16.25 1.06 5.01
CA PHE A 204 -16.35 2.52 5.11
C PHE A 204 -15.58 3.27 4.03
N ASN A 205 -14.65 2.60 3.37
CA ASN A 205 -13.75 3.19 2.39
C ASN A 205 -14.10 2.82 0.94
N PHE A 206 -15.01 1.82 0.70
CA PHE A 206 -15.50 1.51 -0.65
C PHE A 206 -16.27 2.70 -1.24
N PRO A 207 -16.10 2.99 -2.55
CA PRO A 207 -16.69 4.16 -3.18
C PRO A 207 -18.23 4.25 -3.05
N PRO A 208 -18.80 5.39 -2.53
CA PRO A 208 -18.11 6.59 -2.08
C PRO A 208 -17.58 6.44 -0.65
N ALA A 209 -16.28 6.73 -0.43
CA ALA A 209 -15.66 6.62 0.87
C ALA A 209 -16.23 7.61 1.90
N SER A 210 -16.23 7.21 3.17
CA SER A 210 -16.61 8.03 4.31
C SER A 210 -15.45 8.35 5.27
N ILE A 211 -14.31 7.69 5.06
CA ILE A 211 -13.04 7.85 5.78
C ILE A 211 -11.91 7.33 4.91
N PHE A 212 -10.73 7.95 4.98
CA PHE A 212 -9.53 7.53 4.26
C PHE A 212 -8.54 6.83 5.19
N LEU A 213 -7.66 6.00 4.60
CA LEU A 213 -6.53 5.39 5.30
C LEU A 213 -5.57 6.44 5.86
N GLY A 214 -5.33 7.50 5.09
CA GLY A 214 -4.27 8.46 5.29
C GLY A 214 -2.90 7.92 4.90
N ASP A 215 -1.88 8.79 4.85
CA ASP A 215 -0.49 8.40 4.60
C ASP A 215 0.01 7.40 5.68
N ALA A 216 -0.52 7.52 6.90
CA ALA A 216 -0.28 6.57 7.98
C ALA A 216 -0.70 5.15 7.61
N GLY A 217 -1.95 4.97 7.14
CA GLY A 217 -2.51 3.64 6.88
C GLY A 217 -1.95 3.00 5.63
N SER A 218 -1.90 3.73 4.53
CA SER A 218 -1.43 3.20 3.26
C SER A 218 0.06 2.79 3.31
N THR A 219 0.91 3.62 3.95
CA THR A 219 2.33 3.31 4.12
C THR A 219 2.55 2.09 5.03
N VAL A 220 1.81 2.00 6.15
CA VAL A 220 1.87 0.84 7.06
C VAL A 220 1.42 -0.43 6.37
N LEU A 221 0.32 -0.40 5.60
CA LEU A 221 -0.15 -1.57 4.86
C LEU A 221 0.90 -2.06 3.86
N GLY A 222 1.52 -1.13 3.12
CA GLY A 222 2.59 -1.49 2.20
C GLY A 222 3.80 -2.10 2.90
N PHE A 223 4.23 -1.54 4.04
CA PHE A 223 5.34 -2.05 4.83
C PHE A 223 5.05 -3.44 5.42
N LEU A 224 3.85 -3.64 5.99
CA LEU A 224 3.39 -4.94 6.51
C LEU A 224 3.33 -5.99 5.41
N LEU A 225 2.67 -5.69 4.29
CA LEU A 225 2.57 -6.63 3.15
C LEU A 225 3.95 -6.96 2.58
N GLY A 226 4.88 -5.99 2.54
CA GLY A 226 6.26 -6.21 2.14
C GLY A 226 6.99 -7.20 3.06
N GLY A 227 6.90 -7.02 4.37
CA GLY A 227 7.49 -7.94 5.33
C GLY A 227 6.83 -9.32 5.32
N LEU A 228 5.50 -9.37 5.27
CA LEU A 228 4.73 -10.62 5.16
C LEU A 228 5.05 -11.39 3.89
N SER A 229 5.29 -10.71 2.76
CA SER A 229 5.64 -11.37 1.49
C SER A 229 7.03 -12.02 1.55
N ILE A 230 8.00 -11.37 2.22
CA ILE A 230 9.31 -11.96 2.49
C ILE A 230 9.16 -13.21 3.37
N GLU A 231 8.43 -13.10 4.48
CA GLU A 231 8.29 -14.19 5.46
C GLU A 231 7.48 -15.37 4.94
N ALA A 232 6.37 -15.13 4.24
CA ALA A 232 5.53 -16.19 3.68
C ALA A 232 6.26 -17.07 2.67
N THR A 233 7.31 -16.53 2.05
CA THR A 233 8.05 -17.18 0.96
C THR A 233 9.45 -17.65 1.37
N GLN A 234 9.80 -17.59 2.65
CA GLN A 234 11.06 -18.14 3.16
C GLN A 234 11.17 -19.64 2.84
N GLY A 235 12.37 -20.08 2.49
CA GLY A 235 12.64 -21.47 2.15
C GLY A 235 12.40 -21.83 0.67
N PHE A 236 11.77 -20.97 -0.12
CA PHE A 236 11.70 -21.17 -1.58
C PHE A 236 13.02 -20.84 -2.26
N SER A 237 13.26 -21.45 -3.45
CA SER A 237 14.37 -21.03 -4.29
C SER A 237 14.28 -19.54 -4.63
N PRO A 238 15.41 -18.83 -4.87
CA PRO A 238 15.39 -17.38 -5.11
C PRO A 238 14.39 -16.94 -6.17
N LEU A 239 14.30 -17.63 -7.28
CA LEU A 239 13.37 -17.30 -8.37
C LEU A 239 11.91 -17.54 -7.97
N THR A 240 11.59 -18.64 -7.30
CA THR A 240 10.25 -18.93 -6.80
C THR A 240 9.86 -17.90 -5.75
N GLN A 241 10.77 -17.56 -4.82
CA GLN A 241 10.54 -16.56 -3.80
C GLN A 241 10.25 -15.18 -4.41
N ALA A 242 11.02 -14.77 -5.42
CA ALA A 242 10.82 -13.48 -6.09
C ALA A 242 9.39 -13.35 -6.64
N TRP A 243 8.91 -14.36 -7.38
CA TRP A 243 7.55 -14.33 -7.95
C TRP A 243 6.46 -14.51 -6.90
N ALA A 244 6.63 -15.42 -5.96
CA ALA A 244 5.64 -15.67 -4.91
C ALA A 244 5.49 -14.49 -3.95
N ALA A 245 6.55 -13.74 -3.68
CA ALA A 245 6.52 -12.53 -2.89
C ALA A 245 5.94 -11.33 -3.65
N ALA A 246 6.26 -11.20 -4.96
CA ALA A 246 5.90 -10.03 -5.74
C ALA A 246 4.44 -10.05 -6.24
N LEU A 247 3.94 -11.19 -6.72
CA LEU A 247 2.65 -11.25 -7.40
C LEU A 247 1.45 -10.91 -6.50
N PRO A 248 1.38 -11.31 -5.21
CA PRO A 248 0.31 -10.89 -4.31
C PRO A 248 0.18 -9.38 -4.13
N VAL A 249 1.27 -8.66 -4.32
CA VAL A 249 1.37 -7.19 -4.14
C VAL A 249 1.80 -6.48 -5.43
N ALA A 250 1.60 -7.12 -6.56
CA ALA A 250 2.10 -6.63 -7.85
C ALA A 250 1.44 -5.32 -8.31
N VAL A 251 0.16 -5.12 -8.02
CA VAL A 251 -0.57 -3.95 -8.52
C VAL A 251 0.03 -2.63 -8.06
N PRO A 252 0.31 -2.37 -6.76
CA PRO A 252 0.95 -1.13 -6.35
C PRO A 252 2.36 -0.96 -6.93
N VAL A 253 3.14 -2.06 -7.00
CA VAL A 253 4.50 -2.03 -7.58
C VAL A 253 4.43 -1.71 -9.07
N TRP A 254 3.51 -2.34 -9.80
CA TRP A 254 3.31 -2.09 -11.22
C TRP A 254 2.87 -0.65 -11.49
N ASP A 255 1.93 -0.14 -10.71
CA ASP A 255 1.42 1.22 -10.86
C ASP A 255 2.53 2.26 -10.70
N ILE A 256 3.34 2.18 -9.65
CA ILE A 256 4.43 3.12 -9.41
C ILE A 256 5.52 3.04 -10.51
N VAL A 257 5.87 1.83 -10.96
CA VAL A 257 6.84 1.63 -12.05
C VAL A 257 6.34 2.24 -13.35
N LEU A 258 5.08 1.98 -13.72
CA LEU A 258 4.50 2.55 -14.94
C LEU A 258 4.42 4.08 -14.91
N VAL A 259 4.01 4.66 -13.78
CA VAL A 259 3.94 6.11 -13.61
C VAL A 259 5.34 6.71 -13.79
N HIS A 260 6.36 6.18 -13.13
CA HIS A 260 7.72 6.69 -13.26
C HIS A 260 8.31 6.51 -14.67
N ALA A 261 8.07 5.36 -15.29
CA ALA A 261 8.50 5.10 -16.66
C ALA A 261 7.90 6.11 -17.67
N ARG A 262 6.61 6.45 -17.49
CA ARG A 262 5.93 7.45 -18.33
C ARG A 262 6.45 8.86 -18.10
N ARG A 263 6.63 9.25 -16.85
CA ARG A 263 7.22 10.56 -16.50
C ARG A 263 8.61 10.72 -17.07
N TYR A 264 9.42 9.66 -17.01
CA TYR A 264 10.74 9.65 -17.63
C TYR A 264 10.67 9.80 -19.15
N ARG A 265 9.77 9.07 -19.82
CA ARG A 265 9.53 9.19 -21.27
C ARG A 265 8.98 10.58 -21.66
N ALA A 266 8.22 11.21 -20.78
CA ALA A 266 7.71 12.58 -20.97
C ALA A 266 8.75 13.68 -20.69
N GLY A 267 10.00 13.30 -20.37
CA GLY A 267 11.11 14.24 -20.20
C GLY A 267 11.43 14.60 -18.75
N ALA A 268 10.75 14.04 -17.75
CA ALA A 268 11.14 14.24 -16.36
C ALA A 268 12.53 13.64 -16.11
N ARG A 269 13.47 14.48 -15.67
CA ARG A 269 14.84 14.06 -15.36
C ARG A 269 15.15 14.38 -13.90
N GLY A 270 15.85 13.44 -13.25
CA GLY A 270 16.24 13.55 -11.84
C GLY A 270 15.20 13.03 -10.86
N LEU A 271 15.68 12.53 -9.72
CA LEU A 271 14.88 11.87 -8.69
C LEU A 271 13.76 12.77 -8.16
N ARG A 272 14.02 14.06 -8.00
CA ARG A 272 13.03 15.02 -7.52
C ARG A 272 11.84 15.15 -8.47
N ALA A 273 12.08 15.29 -9.77
CA ALA A 273 11.01 15.42 -10.78
C ALA A 273 10.17 14.14 -10.90
N LEU A 274 10.75 12.97 -10.62
CA LEU A 274 10.05 11.70 -10.62
C LEU A 274 9.19 11.51 -9.36
N LEU A 275 9.67 11.96 -8.19
CA LEU A 275 9.01 11.74 -6.88
C LEU A 275 7.98 12.81 -6.50
N GLU A 276 8.14 14.08 -6.95
CA GLU A 276 7.32 15.21 -6.48
C GLU A 276 6.01 15.41 -7.25
N SER A 277 5.71 14.64 -8.28
CA SER A 277 4.48 14.85 -9.01
C SER A 277 3.34 13.98 -8.48
N SER A 278 2.53 14.51 -7.58
CA SER A 278 1.19 13.99 -7.30
C SER A 278 0.30 14.19 -8.54
N GLY A 279 0.33 13.24 -9.48
CA GLY A 279 -0.42 13.33 -10.73
C GLY A 279 -1.64 12.41 -10.72
N HIS A 280 -2.66 12.75 -11.53
CA HIS A 280 -3.80 11.89 -11.83
C HIS A 280 -3.43 10.77 -12.84
N ASP A 281 -2.19 10.27 -12.79
CA ASP A 281 -1.61 9.30 -13.73
C ASP A 281 -1.55 7.87 -13.18
N HIS A 282 -1.97 7.68 -11.91
CA HIS A 282 -2.09 6.37 -11.25
C HIS A 282 -3.23 5.52 -11.82
N LEU A 283 -3.13 4.21 -11.70
CA LEU A 283 -4.05 3.23 -12.27
C LEU A 283 -5.53 3.52 -11.99
N PRO A 284 -6.00 3.82 -10.76
CA PRO A 284 -7.40 4.12 -10.51
C PRO A 284 -7.91 5.34 -11.29
N HIS A 285 -7.12 6.40 -11.37
CA HIS A 285 -7.47 7.60 -12.13
C HIS A 285 -7.52 7.34 -13.63
N ARG A 286 -6.62 6.52 -14.14
CA ARG A 286 -6.61 6.13 -15.56
C ARG A 286 -7.83 5.32 -15.95
N LEU A 287 -8.26 4.39 -15.08
CA LEU A 287 -9.51 3.65 -15.30
C LEU A 287 -10.72 4.60 -15.33
N ARG A 288 -10.73 5.64 -14.50
CA ARG A 288 -11.76 6.68 -14.54
C ARG A 288 -11.69 7.53 -15.82
N GLN A 289 -10.51 7.85 -16.32
CA GLN A 289 -10.34 8.56 -17.60
C GLN A 289 -10.87 7.75 -18.79
N LEU A 290 -10.91 6.41 -18.68
CA LEU A 290 -11.57 5.52 -19.65
C LEU A 290 -13.10 5.52 -19.54
N GLY A 291 -13.70 6.31 -18.64
CA GLY A 291 -15.15 6.43 -18.45
C GLY A 291 -15.74 5.49 -17.41
N LEU A 292 -14.92 4.76 -16.66
CA LEU A 292 -15.39 3.91 -15.57
C LEU A 292 -15.84 4.77 -14.37
N THR A 293 -16.95 4.37 -13.74
CA THR A 293 -17.37 4.96 -12.47
C THR A 293 -16.35 4.65 -11.37
N PRO A 294 -16.29 5.39 -10.25
CA PRO A 294 -15.37 5.11 -9.14
C PRO A 294 -15.43 3.65 -8.67
N ARG A 295 -16.64 3.09 -8.51
CA ARG A 295 -16.86 1.69 -8.14
C ARG A 295 -16.29 0.71 -9.16
N ARG A 296 -16.54 0.93 -10.45
CA ARG A 296 -16.03 0.07 -11.52
C ARG A 296 -14.51 0.17 -11.64
N ALA A 297 -13.94 1.35 -11.42
CA ALA A 297 -12.48 1.52 -11.40
C ALA A 297 -11.84 0.74 -10.24
N ALA A 298 -12.40 0.83 -9.02
CA ALA A 298 -11.94 0.04 -7.87
C ALA A 298 -12.03 -1.47 -8.15
N LEU A 299 -13.18 -1.95 -8.65
CA LEU A 299 -13.36 -3.36 -9.02
C LEU A 299 -12.37 -3.80 -10.10
N GLY A 300 -12.06 -2.96 -11.08
CA GLY A 300 -11.03 -3.23 -12.10
C GLY A 300 -9.65 -3.44 -11.49
N VAL A 301 -9.27 -2.60 -10.51
CA VAL A 301 -8.02 -2.75 -9.75
C VAL A 301 -8.01 -4.06 -8.96
N TYR A 302 -9.13 -4.45 -8.33
CA TYR A 302 -9.25 -5.70 -7.58
C TYR A 302 -9.15 -6.93 -8.48
N LEU A 303 -9.79 -6.90 -9.66
CA LEU A 303 -9.68 -7.99 -10.64
C LEU A 303 -8.22 -8.18 -11.10
N MET A 304 -7.49 -7.09 -11.35
CA MET A 304 -6.07 -7.17 -11.69
C MET A 304 -5.24 -7.75 -10.53
N ALA A 305 -5.51 -7.32 -9.30
CA ALA A 305 -4.84 -7.86 -8.12
C ALA A 305 -5.13 -9.36 -7.94
N ALA A 306 -6.38 -9.77 -8.04
CA ALA A 306 -6.79 -11.16 -7.91
C ALA A 306 -6.21 -12.04 -9.02
N PHE A 307 -6.17 -11.53 -10.27
CA PHE A 307 -5.59 -12.24 -11.41
C PHE A 307 -4.11 -12.61 -11.21
N LEU A 308 -3.35 -11.78 -10.49
CA LEU A 308 -1.95 -12.04 -10.19
C LEU A 308 -1.77 -12.80 -8.87
N ALA A 309 -2.51 -12.44 -7.84
CA ALA A 309 -2.37 -12.97 -6.49
C ALA A 309 -2.87 -14.40 -6.34
N ILE A 310 -4.01 -14.76 -6.96
CA ILE A 310 -4.60 -16.10 -6.83
C ILE A 310 -3.70 -17.18 -7.44
N PRO A 311 -3.22 -17.07 -8.69
CA PRO A 311 -2.27 -18.04 -9.23
C PRO A 311 -0.97 -18.13 -8.41
N ALA A 312 -0.44 -17.00 -7.92
CA ALA A 312 0.73 -17.03 -7.05
C ALA A 312 0.48 -17.86 -5.78
N ALA A 313 -0.65 -17.64 -5.12
CA ALA A 313 -1.01 -18.40 -3.92
C ALA A 313 -1.24 -19.89 -4.19
N LEU A 314 -1.76 -20.25 -5.37
CA LEU A 314 -2.04 -21.63 -5.73
C LEU A 314 -0.82 -22.40 -6.25
N LEU A 315 0.10 -21.71 -6.92
CA LEU A 315 1.22 -22.32 -7.65
C LEU A 315 2.57 -22.22 -6.92
N ALA A 316 2.70 -21.35 -5.93
CA ALA A 316 3.94 -21.21 -5.15
C ALA A 316 4.36 -22.55 -4.54
N GLY A 317 5.64 -22.89 -4.71
CA GLY A 317 6.23 -24.13 -4.20
C GLY A 317 5.83 -25.42 -4.95
N ARG A 318 5.01 -25.33 -6.02
CA ARG A 318 4.66 -26.50 -6.85
C ARG A 318 5.64 -26.71 -8.00
N ALA A 319 5.77 -27.97 -8.44
CA ALA A 319 6.48 -28.29 -9.68
C ALA A 319 5.87 -27.47 -10.83
N HIS A 320 6.72 -26.85 -11.66
CA HIS A 320 6.33 -25.95 -12.75
C HIS A 320 5.55 -24.67 -12.32
N GLY A 321 5.27 -24.46 -11.02
CA GLY A 321 4.54 -23.27 -10.54
C GLY A 321 5.25 -21.96 -10.88
N THR A 322 6.58 -21.92 -10.76
CA THR A 322 7.38 -20.74 -11.10
C THR A 322 7.27 -20.39 -12.59
N ALA A 323 7.36 -21.37 -13.49
CA ALA A 323 7.21 -21.13 -14.92
C ALA A 323 5.80 -20.62 -15.26
N ALA A 324 4.75 -21.16 -14.63
CA ALA A 324 3.38 -20.70 -14.81
C ALA A 324 3.20 -19.25 -14.30
N MET A 325 3.77 -18.90 -13.15
CA MET A 325 3.74 -17.52 -12.62
C MET A 325 4.42 -16.53 -13.57
N ILE A 326 5.57 -16.90 -14.13
CA ILE A 326 6.28 -16.08 -15.14
C ILE A 326 5.39 -15.90 -16.38
N ALA A 327 4.81 -16.99 -16.91
CA ALA A 327 3.94 -16.93 -18.09
C ALA A 327 2.72 -16.03 -17.86
N ILE A 328 2.05 -16.14 -16.72
CA ILE A 328 0.91 -15.29 -16.34
C ILE A 328 1.32 -13.82 -16.29
N THR A 329 2.49 -13.53 -15.70
CA THR A 329 2.99 -12.15 -15.60
C THR A 329 3.31 -11.58 -16.98
N LEU A 330 3.99 -12.35 -17.84
CA LEU A 330 4.28 -11.93 -19.21
C LEU A 330 2.99 -11.70 -20.02
N ALA A 331 2.01 -12.58 -19.87
CA ALA A 331 0.70 -12.40 -20.50
C ALA A 331 -0.01 -11.13 -20.02
N ALA A 332 0.06 -10.83 -18.72
CA ALA A 332 -0.51 -9.60 -18.15
C ALA A 332 0.21 -8.35 -18.67
N LEU A 333 1.54 -8.39 -18.81
CA LEU A 333 2.33 -7.30 -19.36
C LEU A 333 1.96 -7.00 -20.82
N VAL A 334 1.89 -8.04 -21.65
CA VAL A 334 1.57 -7.93 -23.07
C VAL A 334 0.13 -7.47 -23.29
N SER A 335 -0.81 -7.98 -22.50
CA SER A 335 -2.24 -7.61 -22.60
C SER A 335 -2.51 -6.21 -22.03
N GLY A 336 -1.82 -5.80 -20.98
CA GLY A 336 -2.05 -4.53 -20.30
C GLY A 336 -1.67 -3.30 -21.14
N GLU A 337 -0.74 -3.42 -22.09
CA GLU A 337 -0.35 -2.30 -22.96
C GLU A 337 -1.31 -2.06 -24.14
N ARG A 338 -1.94 -3.11 -24.68
CA ARG A 338 -2.75 -3.04 -25.91
C ARG A 338 -4.07 -2.28 -25.74
N PRO A 339 -4.94 -2.55 -24.78
CA PRO A 339 -6.20 -1.81 -24.64
C PRO A 339 -5.98 -0.36 -24.22
N PHE A 340 -4.93 -0.07 -23.42
CA PHE A 340 -4.60 1.30 -23.03
C PHE A 340 -3.99 2.15 -24.17
N GLY A 341 -3.17 1.54 -25.02
CA GLY A 341 -2.57 2.22 -26.17
C GLY A 341 -3.58 2.56 -27.26
N LEU A 342 -4.53 1.66 -27.54
CA LEU A 342 -5.57 1.85 -28.55
C LEU A 342 -6.61 2.91 -28.16
N VAL A 343 -7.06 2.93 -26.91
CA VAL A 343 -8.06 3.90 -26.43
C VAL A 343 -7.48 5.31 -26.34
N LEU A 344 -6.19 5.47 -26.01
CA LEU A 344 -5.54 6.79 -26.01
C LEU A 344 -5.30 7.32 -27.41
N ARG A 345 -5.08 6.45 -28.41
CA ARG A 345 -4.99 6.85 -29.82
C ARG A 345 -6.34 7.28 -30.40
N GLN A 346 -7.43 6.64 -29.99
CA GLN A 346 -8.78 6.96 -30.52
C GLN A 346 -9.39 8.25 -29.94
N ARG A 347 -8.94 8.69 -28.76
CA ARG A 347 -9.47 9.91 -28.12
C ARG A 347 -8.50 11.06 -28.22
N GLY A 348 -7.79 11.28 -29.30
CA GLY A 348 -6.97 12.46 -29.59
C GLY A 348 -6.87 13.46 -28.42
N SER A 349 -6.29 13.04 -27.28
CA SER A 349 -6.32 13.86 -26.06
C SER A 349 -5.38 15.05 -26.20
N PRO A 350 -5.88 16.29 -26.09
CA PRO A 350 -5.05 17.49 -26.15
C PRO A 350 -4.22 17.73 -24.88
N VAL A 351 -4.04 16.73 -24.02
CA VAL A 351 -3.39 16.87 -22.70
C VAL A 351 -1.85 16.84 -22.76
N LEU A 352 -1.25 16.51 -23.91
CA LEU A 352 0.22 16.52 -24.10
C LEU A 352 0.77 17.85 -24.65
N GLY A 353 -0.06 18.89 -24.70
CA GLY A 353 0.33 20.17 -25.32
C GLY A 353 0.30 21.43 -24.43
N ALA A 354 0.06 21.33 -23.13
CA ALA A 354 -0.13 22.52 -22.28
C ALA A 354 0.85 22.68 -21.12
N THR A 355 2.12 22.30 -21.30
CA THR A 355 3.20 22.99 -20.57
C THR A 355 3.77 24.09 -21.44
N ARG A 356 2.93 25.02 -21.88
CA ARG A 356 3.41 26.33 -22.33
C ARG A 356 3.94 27.04 -21.09
N HIS A 357 5.23 27.35 -21.13
CA HIS A 357 5.88 28.34 -20.27
C HIS A 357 4.91 29.49 -19.95
N VAL A 358 4.46 29.56 -18.71
CA VAL A 358 3.97 30.82 -18.14
C VAL A 358 5.22 31.61 -17.82
N PRO A 359 5.48 32.75 -18.47
CA PRO A 359 6.61 33.59 -18.10
C PRO A 359 6.36 34.09 -16.67
N ALA A 360 7.36 34.01 -15.83
CA ALA A 360 7.38 34.49 -14.47
C ALA A 360 7.41 36.05 -14.43
N LEU A 361 6.43 36.69 -15.01
CA LEU A 361 6.30 38.15 -15.05
C LEU A 361 4.81 38.52 -14.98
N ARG A 362 4.24 38.52 -13.75
CA ARG A 362 3.09 39.35 -13.31
C ARG A 362 2.50 38.94 -11.96
N LEU A 363 3.34 38.67 -10.95
CA LEU A 363 2.87 38.50 -9.56
C LEU A 363 3.46 39.57 -8.63
N ARG A 364 3.82 40.75 -9.15
CA ARG A 364 4.27 41.90 -8.33
C ARG A 364 3.36 43.12 -8.41
N ARG A 365 2.09 43.00 -8.77
CA ARG A 365 1.17 44.18 -8.81
C ARG A 365 -0.20 43.96 -8.17
N CYS A 366 -0.43 42.95 -7.36
CA CYS A 366 -1.68 42.82 -6.62
C CYS A 366 -1.53 42.97 -5.08
N CYS A 367 -0.35 43.22 -4.55
CA CYS A 367 -0.16 43.49 -3.11
C CYS A 367 0.10 44.95 -2.77
N ALA A 368 -0.04 45.90 -3.72
CA ALA A 368 0.19 47.33 -3.49
C ALA A 368 -1.09 48.20 -3.59
N ALA A 369 -2.27 47.60 -3.82
CA ALA A 369 -3.52 48.38 -3.93
C ALA A 369 -4.47 48.21 -2.73
N GLY A 370 -4.04 47.57 -1.65
CA GLY A 370 -4.86 47.37 -0.43
C GLY A 370 -4.39 48.12 0.82
N ALA A 371 -3.44 49.05 0.67
CA ALA A 371 -2.83 49.76 1.84
C ALA A 371 -3.09 51.26 1.89
N GLU A 372 -3.89 51.84 1.02
CA GLU A 372 -4.16 53.28 0.99
C GLU A 372 -5.61 53.72 1.27
N GLU A 373 -6.52 52.79 1.58
CA GLU A 373 -7.96 53.14 1.80
C GLU A 373 -8.42 53.06 3.28
N VAL A 374 -7.51 53.10 4.26
CA VAL A 374 -7.89 53.12 5.71
C VAL A 374 -7.17 54.31 6.44
N LYS A 375 -7.06 55.47 5.80
CA LYS A 375 -6.55 56.68 6.48
C LYS A 375 -7.43 57.91 6.39
N ASP A 376 -8.60 57.86 5.80
CA ASP A 376 -9.54 58.99 5.79
C ASP A 376 -10.93 58.58 6.26
N ALA A 377 -11.03 58.14 7.53
CA ALA A 377 -12.30 58.12 8.28
C ALA A 377 -11.96 58.15 9.78
N ASN A 378 -11.50 59.34 10.24
CA ASN A 378 -11.80 59.98 11.52
C ASN A 378 -11.18 61.34 11.56
#